data_d19905fb91e58695926c76825550e167
#
_entry.id   d19905fb91e58695926c76825550e167
#
_cell.length_a   1.000
_cell.length_b   1.000
_cell.length_c   1.000
_cell.angle_alpha   90.00
_cell.angle_beta   90.00
_cell.angle_gamma   90.00
#
_symmetry.space_group_name_H-M   'P 1'
#
loop_
_entity.id
_entity.type
_entity.pdbx_description
1 polymer ?
#
loop_
_entity_poly.entity_id
_entity_poly.type
_entity_poly.pdbx_seq_one_letter_code
_entity_poly.pdbx_strand_id
1 'polypeptide(L)'
;MPKEAVRLAVLGTLIQNGPQRYAELAGALRHFLDRIVGPSLDLMGTSLEMLRYEGLIEALDGTGMEDNALLGATEAGRAEFDTLMRANVRAPSADGLNKLVIALKLRFLHLLDVESQRDQIDHLASLCETELARLGDLKRASAGTDGHFADWLEHDIAQAEERLNWFNNLLSRL
;
A
#
# COMPACT_ATOMS: atom_id res chain seq x y z
N MET A 1 -8.93 -3.01 -8.97
CA MET A 1 -7.91 -2.87 -7.91
C MET A 1 -6.78 -3.88 -8.18
N PRO A 2 -5.49 -3.54 -7.98
CA PRO A 2 -4.40 -4.50 -8.16
C PRO A 2 -4.55 -5.66 -7.19
N LYS A 3 -4.30 -6.88 -7.65
CA LYS A 3 -4.31 -8.09 -6.81
C LYS A 3 -3.44 -7.94 -5.56
N GLU A 4 -2.27 -7.32 -5.71
CA GLU A 4 -1.30 -7.08 -4.63
C GLU A 4 -1.88 -6.22 -3.50
N ALA A 5 -2.58 -5.13 -3.82
CA ALA A 5 -3.19 -4.27 -2.81
C ALA A 5 -4.30 -4.97 -2.03
N VAL A 6 -5.12 -5.76 -2.72
CA VAL A 6 -6.19 -6.56 -2.06
C VAL A 6 -5.57 -7.60 -1.12
N ARG A 7 -4.56 -8.34 -1.59
CA ARG A 7 -3.86 -9.34 -0.77
C ARG A 7 -3.22 -8.70 0.46
N LEU A 8 -2.47 -7.61 0.29
CA LEU A 8 -1.88 -6.87 1.41
C LEU A 8 -2.94 -6.39 2.40
N ALA A 9 -4.04 -5.83 1.93
CA ALA A 9 -5.09 -5.31 2.79
C ALA A 9 -5.76 -6.42 3.61
N VAL A 10 -6.16 -7.52 2.96
CA VAL A 10 -6.84 -8.66 3.61
C VAL A 10 -5.90 -9.39 4.55
N LEU A 11 -4.77 -9.86 4.04
CA LEU A 11 -3.83 -10.67 4.80
C LEU A 11 -3.22 -9.87 5.96
N GLY A 12 -2.80 -8.61 5.71
CA GLY A 12 -2.26 -7.75 6.75
C GLY A 12 -3.27 -7.50 7.88
N THR A 13 -4.54 -7.28 7.55
CA THR A 13 -5.59 -7.09 8.55
C THR A 13 -5.82 -8.34 9.40
N LEU A 14 -5.89 -9.53 8.77
CA LEU A 14 -6.06 -10.80 9.49
C LEU A 14 -4.83 -11.18 10.31
N ILE A 15 -3.63 -10.87 9.84
CA ILE A 15 -2.39 -11.13 10.59
C ILE A 15 -2.28 -10.20 11.79
N GLN A 16 -2.60 -8.92 11.62
CA GLN A 16 -2.51 -7.91 12.68
C GLN A 16 -3.57 -8.11 13.77
N ASN A 17 -4.82 -8.36 13.39
CA ASN A 17 -5.96 -8.35 14.30
C ASN A 17 -6.43 -9.76 14.69
N GLY A 18 -5.90 -10.81 14.07
CA GLY A 18 -6.40 -12.18 14.18
C GLY A 18 -7.63 -12.44 13.30
N PRO A 19 -8.26 -13.61 13.46
CA PRO A 19 -9.46 -13.98 12.70
C PRO A 19 -10.61 -12.98 12.88
N GLN A 20 -11.32 -12.67 11.79
CA GLN A 20 -12.44 -11.73 11.77
C GLN A 20 -13.64 -12.28 11.04
N ARG A 21 -14.85 -11.86 11.42
CA ARG A 21 -16.07 -12.14 10.68
C ARG A 21 -16.02 -11.53 9.28
N TYR A 22 -16.56 -12.24 8.32
CA TYR A 22 -16.58 -11.82 6.91
C TYR A 22 -17.08 -10.37 6.72
N ALA A 23 -18.23 -10.05 7.34
CA ALA A 23 -18.82 -8.72 7.21
C ALA A 23 -17.95 -7.60 7.86
N GLU A 24 -17.31 -7.89 9.00
CA GLU A 24 -16.44 -6.96 9.68
C GLU A 24 -15.17 -6.68 8.84
N LEU A 25 -14.53 -7.73 8.36
CA LEU A 25 -13.35 -7.64 7.51
C LEU A 25 -13.67 -6.84 6.23
N ALA A 26 -14.73 -7.21 5.51
CA ALA A 26 -15.14 -6.52 4.29
C ALA A 26 -15.48 -5.04 4.55
N GLY A 27 -16.16 -4.73 5.65
CA GLY A 27 -16.50 -3.37 6.04
C GLY A 27 -15.29 -2.51 6.38
N ALA A 28 -14.35 -3.05 7.18
CA ALA A 28 -13.12 -2.36 7.56
C ALA A 28 -12.21 -2.07 6.35
N LEU A 29 -12.09 -3.05 5.44
CA LEU A 29 -11.30 -2.90 4.22
C LEU A 29 -11.93 -1.88 3.27
N ARG A 30 -13.23 -1.93 3.05
CA ARG A 30 -13.95 -0.95 2.23
C ARG A 30 -13.73 0.47 2.79
N HIS A 31 -13.94 0.65 4.08
CA HIS A 31 -13.74 1.95 4.73
C HIS A 31 -12.32 2.49 4.52
N PHE A 32 -11.29 1.67 4.71
CA PHE A 32 -9.90 2.07 4.50
C PHE A 32 -9.63 2.44 3.03
N LEU A 33 -10.06 1.59 2.08
CA LEU A 33 -9.81 1.79 0.67
C LEU A 33 -10.50 3.06 0.13
N ASP A 34 -11.77 3.29 0.51
CA ASP A 34 -12.52 4.47 0.09
C ASP A 34 -11.87 5.78 0.58
N ARG A 35 -11.17 5.74 1.71
CA ARG A 35 -10.46 6.91 2.24
C ARG A 35 -9.12 7.18 1.56
N ILE A 36 -8.44 6.16 1.08
CA ILE A 36 -7.13 6.30 0.42
C ILE A 36 -7.25 6.60 -1.07
N VAL A 37 -8.12 5.88 -1.78
CA VAL A 37 -8.23 5.98 -3.26
C VAL A 37 -9.54 6.60 -3.73
N GLY A 38 -10.45 6.92 -2.81
CA GLY A 38 -11.80 7.38 -3.12
C GLY A 38 -12.79 6.25 -3.36
N PRO A 39 -14.09 6.57 -3.51
CA PRO A 39 -15.14 5.58 -3.72
C PRO A 39 -14.84 4.72 -4.95
N SER A 40 -14.76 3.42 -4.75
CA SER A 40 -14.54 2.43 -5.82
C SER A 40 -15.70 1.44 -5.88
N LEU A 41 -15.86 0.79 -7.03
CA LEU A 41 -16.82 -0.30 -7.19
C LEU A 41 -16.51 -1.40 -6.16
N ASP A 42 -17.55 -1.83 -5.47
CA ASP A 42 -17.46 -2.88 -4.43
C ASP A 42 -17.17 -4.24 -5.06
N LEU A 43 -15.91 -4.61 -5.13
CA LEU A 43 -15.45 -5.94 -5.53
C LEU A 43 -14.88 -6.74 -4.35
N MET A 44 -15.07 -6.26 -3.11
CA MET A 44 -14.42 -6.84 -1.93
C MET A 44 -14.92 -8.27 -1.66
N GLY A 45 -16.22 -8.53 -1.81
CA GLY A 45 -16.77 -9.87 -1.65
C GLY A 45 -16.11 -10.88 -2.59
N THR A 46 -16.07 -10.57 -3.88
CA THR A 46 -15.40 -11.41 -4.88
C THR A 46 -13.93 -11.61 -4.56
N SER A 47 -13.26 -10.56 -4.05
CA SER A 47 -11.84 -10.62 -3.70
C SER A 47 -11.57 -11.55 -2.50
N LEU A 48 -12.42 -11.54 -1.48
CA LEU A 48 -12.30 -12.47 -0.33
C LEU A 48 -12.52 -13.92 -0.75
N GLU A 49 -13.52 -14.19 -1.57
CA GLU A 49 -13.77 -15.54 -2.10
C GLU A 49 -12.62 -16.06 -2.97
N MET A 50 -12.01 -15.17 -3.79
CA MET A 50 -10.82 -15.52 -4.57
C MET A 50 -9.63 -15.88 -3.69
N LEU A 51 -9.36 -15.12 -2.62
CA LEU A 51 -8.27 -15.41 -1.68
C LEU A 51 -8.49 -16.73 -0.94
N ARG A 52 -9.75 -17.06 -0.63
CA ARG A 52 -10.13 -18.35 -0.05
C ARG A 52 -9.91 -19.48 -1.05
N TYR A 53 -10.33 -19.32 -2.29
CA TYR A 53 -10.10 -20.29 -3.35
C TYR A 53 -8.61 -20.53 -3.62
N GLU A 54 -7.80 -19.48 -3.55
CA GLU A 54 -6.33 -19.55 -3.66
C GLU A 54 -5.67 -20.17 -2.41
N GLY A 55 -6.41 -20.46 -1.35
CA GLY A 55 -5.90 -21.03 -0.11
C GLY A 55 -5.10 -20.06 0.76
N LEU A 56 -5.21 -18.76 0.54
CA LEU A 56 -4.50 -17.74 1.31
C LEU A 56 -5.24 -17.36 2.60
N ILE A 57 -6.56 -17.52 2.63
CA ILE A 57 -7.39 -17.41 3.82
C ILE A 57 -8.30 -18.63 3.91
N GLU A 58 -8.78 -18.93 5.11
CA GLU A 58 -9.68 -20.06 5.38
C GLU A 58 -10.85 -19.63 6.25
N ALA A 59 -11.97 -20.34 6.14
CA ALA A 59 -13.09 -20.23 7.04
C ALA A 59 -12.86 -21.17 8.24
N LEU A 60 -12.75 -20.59 9.43
CA LEU A 60 -12.55 -21.34 10.69
C LEU A 60 -13.87 -21.87 11.23
N ASP A 61 -14.98 -21.23 10.87
CA ASP A 61 -16.34 -21.70 11.04
C ASP A 61 -17.17 -21.30 9.81
N GLY A 62 -18.29 -21.97 9.55
CA GLY A 62 -19.12 -21.64 8.40
C GLY A 62 -18.44 -21.91 7.04
N THR A 63 -18.98 -21.30 5.99
CA THR A 63 -18.55 -21.55 4.61
C THR A 63 -18.13 -20.30 3.82
N GLY A 64 -18.46 -19.09 4.29
CA GLY A 64 -18.07 -17.85 3.61
C GLY A 64 -18.99 -16.66 3.90
N MET A 65 -19.34 -15.92 2.84
CA MET A 65 -20.10 -14.67 2.97
C MET A 65 -21.53 -14.89 3.49
N GLU A 66 -22.20 -15.94 3.01
CA GLU A 66 -23.63 -16.18 3.29
C GLU A 66 -23.92 -16.43 4.76
N ASP A 67 -23.02 -17.10 5.47
CA ASP A 67 -23.12 -17.40 6.89
C ASP A 67 -22.22 -16.54 7.78
N ASN A 68 -21.63 -15.47 7.21
CA ASN A 68 -20.73 -14.57 7.90
C ASN A 68 -19.58 -15.30 8.63
N ALA A 69 -18.96 -16.25 7.93
CA ALA A 69 -17.91 -17.12 8.46
C ALA A 69 -16.77 -16.35 9.14
N LEU A 70 -16.17 -16.95 10.14
CA LEU A 70 -14.94 -16.46 10.76
C LEU A 70 -13.75 -16.79 9.84
N LEU A 71 -13.07 -15.78 9.31
CA LEU A 71 -11.97 -15.92 8.38
C LEU A 71 -10.62 -15.75 9.09
N GLY A 72 -9.66 -16.59 8.76
CA GLY A 72 -8.28 -16.53 9.22
C GLY A 72 -7.27 -16.58 8.07
N ALA A 73 -6.08 -16.04 8.29
CA ALA A 73 -4.98 -16.17 7.35
C ALA A 73 -4.31 -17.55 7.51
N THR A 74 -4.14 -18.28 6.41
CA THR A 74 -3.40 -19.55 6.38
C THR A 74 -1.90 -19.33 6.47
N GLU A 75 -1.12 -20.41 6.61
CA GLU A 75 0.34 -20.34 6.51
C GLU A 75 0.79 -19.84 5.12
N ALA A 76 0.14 -20.30 4.04
CA ALA A 76 0.38 -19.80 2.70
C ALA A 76 0.05 -18.31 2.56
N GLY A 77 -1.03 -17.85 3.20
CA GLY A 77 -1.39 -16.43 3.26
C GLY A 77 -0.34 -15.59 4.00
N ARG A 78 0.22 -16.08 5.09
CA ARG A 78 1.31 -15.41 5.82
C ARG A 78 2.59 -15.30 4.97
N ALA A 79 2.95 -16.37 4.27
CA ALA A 79 4.10 -16.38 3.36
C ALA A 79 3.91 -15.40 2.19
N GLU A 80 2.71 -15.37 1.60
CA GLU A 80 2.35 -14.42 0.54
C GLU A 80 2.42 -12.96 1.05
N PHE A 81 1.90 -12.70 2.24
CA PHE A 81 1.96 -11.38 2.87
C PHE A 81 3.42 -10.93 3.05
N ASP A 82 4.30 -11.78 3.60
CA ASP A 82 5.72 -11.47 3.78
C ASP A 82 6.41 -11.17 2.44
N THR A 83 6.13 -11.97 1.41
CA THR A 83 6.63 -11.76 0.05
C THR A 83 6.20 -10.39 -0.50
N LEU A 84 4.93 -10.05 -0.39
CA LEU A 84 4.39 -8.78 -0.88
C LEU A 84 4.90 -7.57 -0.08
N MET A 85 5.11 -7.72 1.23
CA MET A 85 5.66 -6.66 2.07
C MET A 85 7.12 -6.36 1.73
N ARG A 86 7.90 -7.37 1.35
CA ARG A 86 9.32 -7.22 0.94
C ARG A 86 9.47 -6.80 -0.52
N ALA A 87 8.46 -7.01 -1.36
CA ALA A 87 8.52 -6.62 -2.76
C ALA A 87 8.65 -5.11 -2.94
N ASN A 88 9.47 -4.68 -3.90
CA ASN A 88 9.66 -3.27 -4.20
C ASN A 88 8.43 -2.66 -4.88
N VAL A 89 8.10 -1.42 -4.50
CA VAL A 89 7.07 -0.62 -5.18
C VAL A 89 7.62 -0.17 -6.53
N ARG A 90 6.81 -0.30 -7.58
CA ARG A 90 7.19 0.15 -8.92
C ARG A 90 7.02 1.65 -9.06
N ALA A 91 7.98 2.31 -9.72
CA ALA A 91 7.83 3.71 -10.10
C ALA A 91 6.83 3.87 -11.29
N PRO A 92 6.11 5.00 -11.41
CA PRO A 92 6.16 6.17 -10.56
C PRO A 92 5.35 6.02 -9.25
N SER A 93 5.87 6.55 -8.16
CA SER A 93 5.24 6.50 -6.84
C SER A 93 3.97 7.35 -6.73
N ALA A 94 3.76 8.29 -7.66
CA ALA A 94 2.62 9.21 -7.68
C ALA A 94 1.32 8.60 -8.24
N ASP A 95 1.36 7.40 -8.84
CA ASP A 95 0.14 6.71 -9.29
C ASP A 95 -0.74 6.35 -8.09
N GLY A 96 -2.06 6.55 -8.21
CA GLY A 96 -3.04 6.23 -7.18
C GLY A 96 -2.97 4.79 -6.68
N LEU A 97 -2.56 3.85 -7.53
CA LEU A 97 -2.34 2.45 -7.18
C LEU A 97 -1.10 2.28 -6.30
N ASN A 98 -0.01 2.96 -6.64
CA ASN A 98 1.20 2.97 -5.81
C ASN A 98 0.95 3.66 -4.47
N LYS A 99 0.15 4.73 -4.44
CA LYS A 99 -0.27 5.37 -3.19
C LYS A 99 -0.95 4.38 -2.25
N LEU A 100 -1.85 3.54 -2.76
CA LEU A 100 -2.52 2.52 -1.96
C LEU A 100 -1.54 1.46 -1.46
N VAL A 101 -0.67 0.94 -2.32
CA VAL A 101 0.34 -0.06 -1.94
C VAL A 101 1.29 0.50 -0.88
N ILE A 102 1.77 1.74 -1.05
CA ILE A 102 2.63 2.42 -0.07
C ILE A 102 1.89 2.58 1.27
N ALA A 103 0.63 3.03 1.26
CA ALA A 103 -0.16 3.19 2.47
C ALA A 103 -0.36 1.86 3.22
N LEU A 104 -0.60 0.76 2.50
CA LEU A 104 -0.72 -0.58 3.08
C LEU A 104 0.61 -1.08 3.64
N LYS A 105 1.72 -0.90 2.93
CA LYS A 105 3.06 -1.24 3.43
C LYS A 105 3.39 -0.48 4.71
N LEU A 106 3.15 0.83 4.76
CA LEU A 106 3.37 1.63 5.96
C LEU A 106 2.45 1.21 7.12
N ARG A 107 1.19 0.87 6.82
CA ARG A 107 0.24 0.39 7.83
C ARG A 107 0.73 -0.89 8.52
N PHE A 108 1.32 -1.80 7.76
CA PHE A 108 1.74 -3.11 8.26
C PHE A 108 3.26 -3.25 8.44
N LEU A 109 4.02 -2.16 8.28
CA LEU A 109 5.48 -2.17 8.35
C LEU A 109 6.01 -2.81 9.63
N HIS A 110 5.38 -2.50 10.76
CA HIS A 110 5.74 -2.99 12.09
C HIS A 110 5.62 -4.52 12.27
N LEU A 111 5.00 -5.23 11.32
CA LEU A 111 4.92 -6.69 11.31
C LEU A 111 6.17 -7.36 10.72
N LEU A 112 7.07 -6.58 10.12
CA LEU A 112 8.36 -7.05 9.64
C LEU A 112 9.44 -6.91 10.73
N ASP A 113 10.54 -7.65 10.58
CA ASP A 113 11.77 -7.40 11.34
C ASP A 113 12.36 -6.01 11.01
N VAL A 114 13.16 -5.46 11.93
CA VAL A 114 13.68 -4.08 11.83
C VAL A 114 14.53 -3.88 10.57
N GLU A 115 15.33 -4.88 10.17
CA GLU A 115 16.15 -4.78 8.96
C GLU A 115 15.28 -4.64 7.72
N SER A 116 14.26 -5.48 7.57
CA SER A 116 13.29 -5.41 6.49
C SER A 116 12.47 -4.12 6.51
N GLN A 117 12.14 -3.58 7.69
CA GLN A 117 11.48 -2.26 7.80
C GLN A 117 12.38 -1.17 7.22
N ARG A 118 13.66 -1.15 7.57
CA ARG A 118 14.64 -0.20 7.06
C ARG A 118 14.79 -0.29 5.54
N ASP A 119 14.93 -1.49 5.00
CA ASP A 119 15.04 -1.72 3.55
C ASP A 119 13.83 -1.17 2.79
N GLN A 120 12.60 -1.37 3.31
CA GLN A 120 11.40 -0.86 2.66
C GLN A 120 11.33 0.67 2.71
N ILE A 121 11.72 1.31 3.81
CA ILE A 121 11.72 2.78 3.89
C ILE A 121 12.83 3.38 3.03
N ASP A 122 14.02 2.81 3.02
CA ASP A 122 15.12 3.23 2.15
C ASP A 122 14.73 3.15 0.68
N HIS A 123 14.08 2.07 0.27
CA HIS A 123 13.54 1.94 -1.09
C HIS A 123 12.53 3.07 -1.41
N LEU A 124 11.61 3.40 -0.51
CA LEU A 124 10.64 4.48 -0.72
C LEU A 124 11.32 5.86 -0.77
N ALA A 125 12.35 6.09 0.02
CA ALA A 125 13.18 7.30 -0.05
C ALA A 125 13.88 7.41 -1.40
N SER A 126 14.51 6.34 -1.90
CA SER A 126 15.16 6.28 -3.21
C SER A 126 14.21 6.56 -4.38
N LEU A 127 12.93 6.15 -4.28
CA LEU A 127 11.91 6.52 -5.26
C LEU A 127 11.66 8.03 -5.28
N CYS A 128 11.62 8.68 -4.10
CA CYS A 128 11.46 10.14 -4.02
C CYS A 128 12.69 10.87 -4.58
N GLU A 129 13.90 10.40 -4.32
CA GLU A 129 15.14 10.94 -4.90
C GLU A 129 15.12 10.87 -6.43
N THR A 130 14.71 9.74 -6.97
CA THR A 130 14.56 9.56 -8.43
C THR A 130 13.53 10.52 -9.01
N GLU A 131 12.39 10.72 -8.33
CA GLU A 131 11.36 11.68 -8.73
C GLU A 131 11.89 13.11 -8.70
N LEU A 132 12.60 13.51 -7.64
CA LEU A 132 13.23 14.82 -7.52
C LEU A 132 14.25 15.08 -8.64
N ALA A 133 15.07 14.09 -8.97
CA ALA A 133 16.03 14.24 -10.07
C ALA A 133 15.32 14.52 -11.42
N ARG A 134 14.22 13.80 -11.71
CA ARG A 134 13.41 14.01 -12.93
C ARG A 134 12.74 15.39 -12.96
N LEU A 135 12.14 15.81 -11.85
CA LEU A 135 11.49 17.12 -11.73
C LEU A 135 12.51 18.24 -11.85
N GLY A 136 13.69 18.08 -11.25
CA GLY A 136 14.79 19.02 -11.37
C GLY A 136 15.31 19.16 -12.81
N ASP A 137 15.41 18.06 -13.55
CA ASP A 137 15.75 18.08 -14.98
C ASP A 137 14.69 18.83 -15.80
N LEU A 138 13.42 18.55 -15.54
CA LEU A 138 12.30 19.21 -16.21
C LEU A 138 12.28 20.71 -15.92
N LYS A 139 12.52 21.12 -14.67
CA LYS A 139 12.61 22.52 -14.26
C LYS A 139 13.73 23.24 -15.04
N ARG A 140 14.91 22.61 -15.18
CA ARG A 140 16.01 23.19 -15.95
C ARG A 140 15.68 23.31 -17.45
N ALA A 141 15.05 22.29 -18.02
CA ALA A 141 14.65 22.29 -19.43
C ALA A 141 13.52 23.28 -19.75
N SER A 142 12.69 23.64 -18.76
CA SER A 142 11.56 24.58 -18.91
C SER A 142 11.88 26.01 -18.50
N ALA A 143 13.15 26.31 -18.19
CA ALA A 143 13.57 27.67 -17.82
C ALA A 143 13.30 28.67 -18.94
N GLY A 144 12.56 29.74 -18.63
CA GLY A 144 12.21 30.79 -19.59
C GLY A 144 10.96 30.53 -20.42
N THR A 145 10.16 29.51 -20.09
CA THR A 145 8.82 29.35 -20.67
C THR A 145 7.81 30.22 -19.92
N ASP A 146 6.92 30.85 -20.67
CA ASP A 146 5.82 31.64 -20.10
C ASP A 146 4.73 30.75 -19.48
N GLY A 147 4.01 31.31 -18.49
CA GLY A 147 2.87 30.65 -17.84
C GLY A 147 3.20 30.06 -16.46
N HIS A 148 2.22 29.37 -15.85
CA HIS A 148 2.31 28.89 -14.45
C HIS A 148 2.95 27.52 -14.29
N PHE A 149 3.56 26.98 -15.35
CA PHE A 149 4.18 25.65 -15.28
C PHE A 149 5.41 25.59 -14.36
N ALA A 150 6.19 26.67 -14.34
CA ALA A 150 7.34 26.79 -13.43
C ALA A 150 6.90 26.78 -11.96
N ASP A 151 5.84 27.54 -11.63
CA ASP A 151 5.26 27.60 -10.28
C ASP A 151 4.73 26.23 -9.86
N TRP A 152 4.06 25.52 -10.78
CA TRP A 152 3.58 24.17 -10.52
C TRP A 152 4.73 23.17 -10.27
N LEU A 153 5.82 23.24 -11.07
CA LEU A 153 6.99 22.40 -10.85
C LEU A 153 7.67 22.67 -9.50
N GLU A 154 7.76 23.93 -9.08
CA GLU A 154 8.30 24.27 -7.76
C GLU A 154 7.47 23.67 -6.63
N HIS A 155 6.15 23.75 -6.75
CA HIS A 155 5.23 23.14 -5.80
C HIS A 155 5.39 21.62 -5.75
N ASP A 156 5.49 20.95 -6.91
CA ASP A 156 5.62 19.49 -7.00
C ASP A 156 6.97 19.01 -6.44
N ILE A 157 8.05 19.75 -6.71
CA ILE A 157 9.39 19.52 -6.13
C ILE A 157 9.32 19.64 -4.61
N ALA A 158 8.73 20.70 -4.08
CA ALA A 158 8.61 20.91 -2.63
C ALA A 158 7.85 19.76 -1.94
N GLN A 159 6.78 19.24 -2.55
CA GLN A 159 6.05 18.08 -2.03
C GLN A 159 6.91 16.80 -2.03
N ALA A 160 7.70 16.58 -3.07
CA ALA A 160 8.60 15.43 -3.16
C ALA A 160 9.73 15.51 -2.13
N GLU A 161 10.29 16.70 -1.90
CA GLU A 161 11.30 16.97 -0.85
C GLU A 161 10.74 16.73 0.55
N GLU A 162 9.53 17.22 0.84
CA GLU A 162 8.86 16.99 2.13
C GLU A 162 8.63 15.49 2.37
N ARG A 163 8.21 14.75 1.35
CA ARG A 163 8.02 13.29 1.42
C ARG A 163 9.33 12.56 1.67
N LEU A 164 10.41 12.93 0.97
CA LEU A 164 11.75 12.37 1.19
C LEU A 164 12.23 12.61 2.62
N ASN A 165 12.10 13.83 3.11
CA ASN A 165 12.46 14.21 4.48
C ASN A 165 11.65 13.37 5.51
N TRP A 166 10.38 13.13 5.23
CA TRP A 166 9.55 12.30 6.10
C TRP A 166 10.04 10.84 6.16
N PHE A 167 10.40 10.24 5.01
CA PHE A 167 10.97 8.88 4.98
C PHE A 167 12.32 8.81 5.71
N ASN A 168 13.21 9.78 5.48
CA ASN A 168 14.50 9.83 6.16
C ASN A 168 14.33 9.97 7.69
N ASN A 169 13.38 10.78 8.15
CA ASN A 169 13.03 10.92 9.56
C ASN A 169 12.42 9.62 10.13
N LEU A 170 11.64 8.89 9.34
CA LEU A 170 11.12 7.59 9.76
C LEU A 170 12.25 6.56 9.88
N LEU A 171 13.15 6.51 8.89
CA LEU A 171 14.32 5.63 8.89
C LEU A 171 15.22 5.84 10.12
N SER A 172 15.39 7.09 10.54
CA SER A 172 16.21 7.41 11.73
C SER A 172 15.61 6.97 13.07
N ARG A 173 14.32 6.61 13.08
CA ARG A 173 13.59 6.15 14.27
C ARG A 173 13.44 4.62 14.35
N LEU A 174 13.78 3.91 13.31
CA LEU A 174 13.84 2.44 13.23
C LEU A 174 15.22 1.93 13.67
#